data_4c151776f93351322d84bf8a84dd2b12
#
_entry.id   4c151776f93351322d84bf8a84dd2b12
#
_cell.length_a   1.000
_cell.length_b   1.000
_cell.length_c   1.000
_cell.angle_alpha   90.00
_cell.angle_beta   90.00
_cell.angle_gamma   90.00
#
_symmetry.space_group_name_H-M   'P 1'
#
loop_
_entity.id
_entity.type
_entity.pdbx_description
1 polymer ?
#
loop_
_entity_poly.entity_id
_entity_poly.type
_entity_poly.pdbx_seq_one_letter_code
_entity_poly.pdbx_strand_id
1 'polypeptide(L)'
;MSRTQPTTRVNLEFVSFAQELSQLLPANLPHRDDCIAGAARHLELILEANRHFNLTRIVNPREAAIKHVLDSVLPWHLFEGVKHIADAGSGAGFPGIPLALVMPETRFTLLESTRKKAAFLATAIETLALPHVEPVAERAEAYLAIHPVDVITARAVAPLSRAIPLFAPALRKGARVLLYKGPDAGNEIIEARRDPKNGRWNIRVVFEYDLPDSLGSRRIIELTA
;
A
#
# COMPACT_ATOMS: atom_id res chain seq x y z
N MET A 1 30.35 -23.22 -49.15
CA MET A 1 29.78 -21.87 -48.97
C MET A 1 28.71 -21.97 -47.89
N SER A 2 29.08 -21.71 -46.65
CA SER A 2 28.17 -21.76 -45.48
C SER A 2 27.68 -20.32 -45.22
N ARG A 3 26.36 -20.09 -45.34
CA ARG A 3 25.73 -18.81 -45.02
C ARG A 3 25.43 -18.79 -43.50
N THR A 4 26.23 -18.05 -42.80
CA THR A 4 25.94 -17.65 -41.42
C THR A 4 24.79 -16.64 -41.42
N GLN A 5 23.65 -17.00 -40.85
CA GLN A 5 22.56 -16.06 -40.59
C GLN A 5 22.95 -15.16 -39.38
N PRO A 6 22.66 -13.84 -39.41
CA PRO A 6 22.88 -12.99 -38.29
C PRO A 6 21.80 -13.26 -37.21
N THR A 7 22.23 -13.70 -36.07
CA THR A 7 21.39 -13.79 -34.86
C THR A 7 21.03 -12.36 -34.42
N THR A 8 19.83 -11.94 -34.72
CA THR A 8 19.26 -10.69 -34.19
C THR A 8 19.17 -10.83 -32.67
N ARG A 9 20.13 -10.25 -31.96
CA ARG A 9 20.01 -10.02 -30.52
C ARG A 9 18.85 -9.05 -30.34
N VAL A 10 17.70 -9.54 -29.85
CA VAL A 10 16.65 -8.70 -29.28
C VAL A 10 17.27 -8.05 -28.06
N ASN A 11 17.62 -6.78 -28.16
CA ASN A 11 17.87 -5.93 -27.00
C ASN A 11 16.54 -5.84 -26.25
N LEU A 12 16.33 -6.67 -25.24
CA LEU A 12 15.36 -6.43 -24.19
C LEU A 12 15.89 -5.20 -23.44
N GLU A 13 15.44 -4.00 -23.87
CA GLU A 13 15.59 -2.81 -23.04
C GLU A 13 14.91 -3.12 -21.71
N PHE A 14 15.71 -3.25 -20.65
CA PHE A 14 15.23 -3.36 -19.29
C PHE A 14 14.57 -2.02 -18.94
N VAL A 15 13.25 -1.95 -19.09
CA VAL A 15 12.48 -0.79 -18.64
C VAL A 15 12.65 -0.68 -17.13
N SER A 16 13.21 0.42 -16.66
CA SER A 16 13.44 0.63 -15.23
C SER A 16 12.13 0.94 -14.51
N PHE A 17 12.05 0.63 -13.23
CA PHE A 17 10.89 1.01 -12.41
C PHE A 17 10.61 2.52 -12.47
N ALA A 18 11.64 3.35 -12.51
CA ALA A 18 11.49 4.81 -12.61
C ALA A 18 10.81 5.23 -13.93
N GLN A 19 11.12 4.56 -15.05
CA GLN A 19 10.47 4.83 -16.33
C GLN A 19 8.98 4.45 -16.30
N GLU A 20 8.62 3.27 -15.77
CA GLU A 20 7.24 2.87 -15.62
C GLU A 20 6.46 3.84 -14.72
N LEU A 21 7.02 4.19 -13.57
CA LEU A 21 6.41 5.12 -12.62
C LEU A 21 6.23 6.52 -13.22
N SER A 22 7.21 7.00 -13.99
CA SER A 22 7.12 8.29 -14.69
C SER A 22 5.96 8.36 -15.69
N GLN A 23 5.63 7.24 -16.33
CA GLN A 23 4.50 7.15 -17.26
C GLN A 23 3.14 6.97 -16.56
N LEU A 24 3.13 6.32 -15.40
CA LEU A 24 1.91 5.88 -14.72
C LEU A 24 1.42 6.87 -13.66
N LEU A 25 2.32 7.53 -12.92
CA LEU A 25 1.92 8.38 -11.81
C LEU A 25 1.28 9.69 -12.32
N PRO A 26 0.14 10.12 -11.72
CA PRO A 26 -0.57 11.34 -12.11
C PRO A 26 0.33 12.57 -12.04
N ALA A 27 0.16 13.50 -12.97
CA ALA A 27 0.96 14.73 -13.02
C ALA A 27 0.72 15.65 -11.80
N ASN A 28 -0.47 15.57 -11.20
CA ASN A 28 -0.87 16.34 -10.02
C ASN A 28 -0.58 15.64 -8.68
N LEU A 29 0.17 14.52 -8.70
CA LEU A 29 0.56 13.83 -7.47
C LEU A 29 1.53 14.71 -6.67
N PRO A 30 1.30 14.95 -5.37
CA PRO A 30 2.24 15.67 -4.52
C PRO A 30 3.61 14.98 -4.50
N HIS A 31 4.69 15.77 -4.49
CA HIS A 31 6.06 15.26 -4.45
C HIS A 31 6.34 14.15 -5.49
N ARG A 32 5.73 14.31 -6.69
CA ARG A 32 5.73 13.28 -7.73
C ARG A 32 7.11 12.75 -8.08
N ASP A 33 8.10 13.63 -8.26
CA ASP A 33 9.45 13.24 -8.68
C ASP A 33 10.18 12.50 -7.54
N ASP A 34 10.03 12.93 -6.31
CA ASP A 34 10.53 12.22 -5.12
C ASP A 34 9.86 10.84 -4.98
N CYS A 35 8.55 10.78 -5.25
CA CYS A 35 7.81 9.52 -5.26
C CYS A 35 8.33 8.57 -6.35
N ILE A 36 8.60 9.04 -7.56
CA ILE A 36 9.16 8.22 -8.64
C ILE A 36 10.52 7.64 -8.21
N ALA A 37 11.43 8.49 -7.74
CA ALA A 37 12.77 8.07 -7.34
C ALA A 37 12.73 7.10 -6.14
N GLY A 38 12.02 7.47 -5.08
CA GLY A 38 11.91 6.67 -3.85
C GLY A 38 11.18 5.34 -4.07
N ALA A 39 10.06 5.34 -4.80
CA ALA A 39 9.31 4.11 -5.08
C ALA A 39 10.07 3.17 -6.03
N ALA A 40 10.80 3.69 -7.02
CA ALA A 40 11.67 2.86 -7.86
C ALA A 40 12.73 2.16 -7.01
N ARG A 41 13.40 2.92 -6.12
CA ARG A 41 14.40 2.36 -5.19
C ARG A 41 13.78 1.33 -4.24
N HIS A 42 12.58 1.58 -3.73
CA HIS A 42 11.84 0.62 -2.89
C HIS A 42 11.57 -0.70 -3.64
N LEU A 43 11.11 -0.63 -4.89
CA LEU A 43 10.87 -1.82 -5.71
C LEU A 43 12.17 -2.62 -6.00
N GLU A 44 13.30 -1.93 -6.19
CA GLU A 44 14.62 -2.58 -6.31
C GLU A 44 15.00 -3.34 -5.03
N LEU A 45 14.82 -2.71 -3.85
CA LEU A 45 15.05 -3.36 -2.56
C LEU A 45 14.18 -4.60 -2.37
N ILE A 46 12.92 -4.55 -2.82
CA ILE A 46 12.02 -5.70 -2.80
C ILE A 46 12.55 -6.83 -3.69
N LEU A 47 13.05 -6.53 -4.90
CA LEU A 47 13.63 -7.55 -5.78
C LEU A 47 14.87 -8.19 -5.16
N GLU A 48 15.73 -7.41 -4.51
CA GLU A 48 16.90 -7.93 -3.78
C GLU A 48 16.46 -8.86 -2.64
N ALA A 49 15.53 -8.42 -1.80
CA ALA A 49 15.03 -9.19 -0.66
C ALA A 49 14.30 -10.46 -1.10
N ASN A 50 13.59 -10.44 -2.22
CA ASN A 50 12.91 -11.61 -2.78
C ASN A 50 13.86 -12.78 -3.16
N ARG A 51 15.16 -12.50 -3.34
CA ARG A 51 16.16 -13.56 -3.53
C ARG A 51 16.37 -14.42 -2.29
N HIS A 52 16.03 -13.88 -1.12
CA HIS A 52 16.25 -14.53 0.18
C HIS A 52 14.96 -14.97 0.86
N PHE A 53 13.86 -14.26 0.66
CA PHE A 53 12.54 -14.61 1.19
C PHE A 53 11.41 -13.89 0.42
N ASN A 54 10.26 -14.55 0.32
CA ASN A 54 9.13 -14.04 -0.47
C ASN A 54 8.45 -12.86 0.21
N LEU A 55 8.73 -11.63 -0.23
CA LEU A 55 8.00 -10.42 0.14
C LEU A 55 6.74 -10.25 -0.71
N THR A 56 6.89 -10.39 -2.04
CA THR A 56 5.79 -10.31 -3.00
C THR A 56 6.04 -11.25 -4.18
N ARG A 57 4.95 -11.68 -4.83
CA ARG A 57 5.00 -12.46 -6.07
C ARG A 57 5.02 -11.57 -7.32
N ILE A 58 4.74 -10.28 -7.17
CA ILE A 58 4.67 -9.34 -8.28
C ILE A 58 6.07 -8.75 -8.48
N VAL A 59 6.75 -9.20 -9.52
CA VAL A 59 8.14 -8.84 -9.84
C VAL A 59 8.30 -8.22 -11.24
N ASN A 60 7.27 -8.29 -12.08
CA ASN A 60 7.26 -7.61 -13.37
C ASN A 60 7.26 -6.10 -13.12
N PRO A 61 8.17 -5.30 -13.76
CA PRO A 61 8.32 -3.88 -13.46
C PRO A 61 7.03 -3.08 -13.61
N ARG A 62 6.30 -3.27 -14.73
CA ARG A 62 5.07 -2.54 -14.97
C ARG A 62 3.95 -2.96 -14.03
N GLU A 63 3.78 -4.25 -13.82
CA GLU A 63 2.76 -4.75 -12.86
C GLU A 63 3.05 -4.29 -11.44
N ALA A 64 4.33 -4.28 -11.02
CA ALA A 64 4.75 -3.79 -9.70
C ALA A 64 4.51 -2.28 -9.57
N ALA A 65 4.84 -1.48 -10.59
CA ALA A 65 4.56 -0.05 -10.60
C ALA A 65 3.07 0.24 -10.47
N ILE A 66 2.20 -0.53 -11.14
CA ILE A 66 0.74 -0.36 -11.09
C ILE A 66 0.18 -0.86 -9.75
N LYS A 67 0.37 -2.16 -9.43
CA LYS A 67 -0.30 -2.79 -8.28
C LYS A 67 0.30 -2.41 -6.93
N HIS A 68 1.56 -2.01 -6.90
CA HIS A 68 2.20 -1.64 -5.65
C HIS A 68 2.22 -0.13 -5.43
N VAL A 69 2.68 0.64 -6.41
CA VAL A 69 2.90 2.08 -6.21
C VAL A 69 1.68 2.89 -6.61
N LEU A 70 1.23 2.80 -7.86
CA LEU A 70 0.07 3.57 -8.35
C LEU A 70 -1.18 3.29 -7.49
N ASP A 71 -1.49 2.00 -7.27
CA ASP A 71 -2.60 1.56 -6.42
C ASP A 71 -2.53 2.16 -5.01
N SER A 72 -1.33 2.33 -4.45
CA SER A 72 -1.13 2.92 -3.12
C SER A 72 -1.39 4.42 -3.09
N VAL A 73 -0.94 5.16 -4.12
CA VAL A 73 -0.96 6.63 -4.09
C VAL A 73 -2.20 7.26 -4.71
N LEU A 74 -2.97 6.55 -5.56
CA LEU A 74 -4.16 7.14 -6.18
C LEU A 74 -5.15 7.78 -5.20
N PRO A 75 -5.43 7.19 -4.01
CA PRO A 75 -6.34 7.78 -3.04
C PRO A 75 -5.66 8.76 -2.06
N TRP A 76 -4.48 9.32 -2.38
CA TRP A 76 -3.71 10.19 -1.47
C TRP A 76 -4.54 11.35 -0.89
N HIS A 77 -5.45 11.93 -1.70
CA HIS A 77 -6.31 13.04 -1.29
C HIS A 77 -7.25 12.70 -0.11
N LEU A 78 -7.53 11.42 0.13
CA LEU A 78 -8.33 10.98 1.30
C LEU A 78 -7.57 11.10 2.62
N PHE A 79 -6.27 11.32 2.55
CA PHE A 79 -5.37 11.47 3.70
C PHE A 79 -4.93 12.92 3.93
N GLU A 80 -5.42 13.90 3.15
CA GLU A 80 -5.05 15.31 3.32
C GLU A 80 -5.35 15.81 4.74
N GLY A 81 -4.39 16.55 5.31
CA GLY A 81 -4.51 17.13 6.65
C GLY A 81 -4.36 16.13 7.82
N VAL A 82 -4.14 14.84 7.52
CA VAL A 82 -3.91 13.80 8.53
C VAL A 82 -2.49 13.94 9.09
N LYS A 83 -2.34 13.87 10.42
CA LYS A 83 -1.03 14.00 11.08
C LYS A 83 -0.35 12.66 11.32
N HIS A 84 -1.13 11.62 11.59
CA HIS A 84 -0.59 10.30 11.89
C HIS A 84 -1.41 9.19 11.21
N ILE A 85 -0.74 8.42 10.36
CA ILE A 85 -1.31 7.26 9.66
C ILE A 85 -0.63 5.99 10.15
N ALA A 86 -1.43 4.96 10.48
CA ALA A 86 -0.93 3.61 10.71
C ALA A 86 -1.28 2.72 9.50
N ASP A 87 -0.28 2.08 8.92
CA ASP A 87 -0.47 1.06 7.88
C ASP A 87 -0.52 -0.32 8.51
N ALA A 88 -1.69 -0.93 8.53
CA ALA A 88 -1.92 -2.19 9.23
C ALA A 88 -1.65 -3.40 8.31
N GLY A 89 -0.62 -4.17 8.64
CA GLY A 89 -0.17 -5.30 7.85
C GLY A 89 0.61 -4.84 6.62
N SER A 90 1.56 -3.93 6.79
CA SER A 90 2.31 -3.26 5.72
C SER A 90 3.04 -4.21 4.76
N GLY A 91 3.36 -5.42 5.19
CA GLY A 91 4.00 -6.43 4.34
C GLY A 91 5.35 -5.97 3.79
N ALA A 92 5.37 -5.74 2.46
CA ALA A 92 6.53 -5.16 1.78
C ALA A 92 6.54 -3.61 1.82
N GLY A 93 5.66 -2.97 2.62
CA GLY A 93 5.58 -1.52 2.77
C GLY A 93 4.46 -0.85 1.97
N PHE A 94 3.41 -1.59 1.60
CA PHE A 94 2.31 -1.07 0.79
C PHE A 94 0.96 -1.12 1.54
N PRO A 95 0.23 0.01 1.58
CA PRO A 95 0.45 1.26 0.86
C PRO A 95 1.36 2.27 1.55
N GLY A 96 1.87 2.00 2.75
CA GLY A 96 2.50 2.96 3.65
C GLY A 96 3.70 3.70 3.07
N ILE A 97 4.71 3.01 2.47
CA ILE A 97 5.90 3.68 1.93
C ILE A 97 5.56 4.61 0.75
N PRO A 98 4.81 4.20 -0.29
CA PRO A 98 4.43 5.13 -1.35
C PRO A 98 3.61 6.33 -0.86
N LEU A 99 2.71 6.16 0.10
CA LEU A 99 1.98 7.27 0.71
C LEU A 99 2.93 8.21 1.47
N ALA A 100 3.89 7.67 2.22
CA ALA A 100 4.87 8.48 2.94
C ALA A 100 5.75 9.33 2.00
N LEU A 101 6.09 8.80 0.81
CA LEU A 101 6.83 9.55 -0.21
C LEU A 101 6.08 10.77 -0.75
N VAL A 102 4.75 10.71 -0.81
CA VAL A 102 3.90 11.83 -1.29
C VAL A 102 3.37 12.71 -0.14
N MET A 103 3.61 12.33 1.11
CA MET A 103 3.11 13.02 2.30
C MET A 103 4.22 13.18 3.37
N PRO A 104 5.29 13.93 3.09
CA PRO A 104 6.47 14.02 3.98
C PRO A 104 6.19 14.69 5.33
N GLU A 105 5.11 15.46 5.45
CA GLU A 105 4.71 16.13 6.69
C GLU A 105 3.83 15.24 7.60
N THR A 106 3.43 14.05 7.13
CA THR A 106 2.58 13.11 7.86
C THR A 106 3.42 12.01 8.49
N ARG A 107 3.21 11.75 9.79
CA ARG A 107 3.85 10.62 10.46
C ARG A 107 3.21 9.30 10.02
N PHE A 108 4.04 8.29 9.73
CA PHE A 108 3.60 6.94 9.41
C PHE A 108 4.13 5.93 10.40
N THR A 109 3.27 5.00 10.84
CA THR A 109 3.66 3.80 11.58
C THR A 109 3.31 2.57 10.73
N LEU A 110 4.31 1.81 10.31
CA LEU A 110 4.14 0.59 9.52
C LEU A 110 4.09 -0.63 10.43
N LEU A 111 2.90 -1.23 10.57
CA LEU A 111 2.65 -2.35 11.47
C LEU A 111 2.77 -3.67 10.72
N GLU A 112 3.77 -4.47 11.03
CA GLU A 112 4.00 -5.78 10.43
C GLU A 112 4.42 -6.81 11.49
N SER A 113 3.62 -7.85 11.68
CA SER A 113 3.86 -8.85 12.73
C SER A 113 4.97 -9.85 12.41
N THR A 114 5.32 -10.01 11.14
CA THR A 114 6.39 -10.93 10.70
C THR A 114 7.75 -10.27 10.85
N ARG A 115 8.56 -10.71 11.80
CA ARG A 115 9.87 -10.09 12.12
C ARG A 115 10.77 -9.87 10.90
N LYS A 116 10.83 -10.83 9.97
CA LYS A 116 11.66 -10.69 8.75
C LYS A 116 11.17 -9.55 7.85
N LYS A 117 9.84 -9.37 7.72
CA LYS A 117 9.25 -8.28 6.94
C LYS A 117 9.42 -6.93 7.65
N ALA A 118 9.25 -6.89 8.98
CA ALA A 118 9.51 -5.68 9.76
C ALA A 118 10.97 -5.24 9.68
N ALA A 119 11.93 -6.18 9.70
CA ALA A 119 13.34 -5.88 9.48
C ALA A 119 13.61 -5.33 8.06
N PHE A 120 12.97 -5.88 7.04
CA PHE A 120 13.03 -5.33 5.68
C PHE A 120 12.49 -3.89 5.64
N LEU A 121 11.35 -3.63 6.28
CA LEU A 121 10.79 -2.27 6.35
C LEU A 121 11.77 -1.29 7.00
N ALA A 122 12.44 -1.67 8.09
CA ALA A 122 13.45 -0.84 8.72
C ALA A 122 14.59 -0.48 7.76
N THR A 123 15.13 -1.47 7.04
CA THR A 123 16.18 -1.25 6.03
C THR A 123 15.68 -0.37 4.88
N ALA A 124 14.45 -0.59 4.41
CA ALA A 124 13.88 0.22 3.33
C ALA A 124 13.69 1.68 3.75
N ILE A 125 13.15 1.93 4.94
CA ILE A 125 12.93 3.27 5.50
C ILE A 125 14.25 4.02 5.65
N GLU A 126 15.29 3.37 6.17
CA GLU A 126 16.63 3.94 6.30
C GLU A 126 17.23 4.27 4.94
N THR A 127 17.18 3.32 3.98
CA THR A 127 17.72 3.50 2.63
C THR A 127 17.02 4.63 1.86
N LEU A 128 15.71 4.79 2.08
CA LEU A 128 14.89 5.83 1.45
C LEU A 128 14.92 7.17 2.20
N ALA A 129 15.63 7.26 3.31
CA ALA A 129 15.74 8.44 4.17
C ALA A 129 14.36 9.03 4.56
N LEU A 130 13.46 8.19 5.09
CA LEU A 130 12.10 8.57 5.51
C LEU A 130 12.02 8.74 7.04
N PRO A 131 12.50 9.86 7.63
CA PRO A 131 12.58 10.03 9.08
C PRO A 131 11.21 10.14 9.78
N HIS A 132 10.14 10.38 9.03
CA HIS A 132 8.76 10.46 9.50
C HIS A 132 8.03 9.10 9.46
N VAL A 133 8.73 8.01 9.10
CA VAL A 133 8.18 6.66 8.99
C VAL A 133 8.83 5.75 10.03
N GLU A 134 8.03 5.04 10.81
CA GLU A 134 8.48 4.11 11.86
C GLU A 134 7.95 2.70 11.59
N PRO A 135 8.83 1.68 11.49
CA PRO A 135 8.40 0.29 11.39
C PRO A 135 8.20 -0.30 12.78
N VAL A 136 7.09 -0.99 13.01
CA VAL A 136 6.77 -1.63 14.29
C VAL A 136 6.48 -3.12 14.07
N ALA A 137 7.24 -3.98 14.76
CA ALA A 137 7.15 -5.44 14.65
C ALA A 137 6.06 -6.00 15.58
N GLU A 138 4.80 -5.58 15.41
CA GLU A 138 3.67 -5.99 16.22
C GLU A 138 2.43 -6.31 15.40
N ARG A 139 1.45 -6.97 16.03
CA ARG A 139 0.10 -7.09 15.49
C ARG A 139 -0.60 -5.74 15.52
N ALA A 140 -1.21 -5.36 14.39
CA ALA A 140 -1.90 -4.07 14.27
C ALA A 140 -2.97 -3.86 15.35
N GLU A 141 -3.78 -4.89 15.63
CA GLU A 141 -4.82 -4.84 16.67
C GLU A 141 -4.27 -4.55 18.06
N ALA A 142 -3.10 -5.11 18.41
CA ALA A 142 -2.47 -4.88 19.71
C ALA A 142 -1.93 -3.45 19.83
N TYR A 143 -1.20 -2.99 18.82
CA TYR A 143 -0.67 -1.63 18.76
C TYR A 143 -1.78 -0.57 18.80
N LEU A 144 -2.78 -0.70 17.94
CA LEU A 144 -3.88 0.27 17.80
C LEU A 144 -4.82 0.32 19.02
N ALA A 145 -4.82 -0.73 19.86
CA ALA A 145 -5.58 -0.71 21.10
C ALA A 145 -5.07 0.32 22.10
N ILE A 146 -3.76 0.61 22.09
CA ILE A 146 -3.11 1.50 23.07
C ILE A 146 -2.57 2.79 22.44
N HIS A 147 -2.17 2.79 21.17
CA HIS A 147 -1.62 3.95 20.48
C HIS A 147 -2.68 4.64 19.62
N PRO A 148 -3.02 5.92 19.89
CA PRO A 148 -3.95 6.67 19.07
C PRO A 148 -3.31 7.05 17.73
N VAL A 149 -4.12 6.98 16.66
CA VAL A 149 -3.77 7.41 15.30
C VAL A 149 -4.98 8.10 14.69
N ASP A 150 -4.76 8.97 13.70
CA ASP A 150 -5.86 9.66 13.03
C ASP A 150 -6.53 8.77 11.99
N VAL A 151 -5.69 8.07 11.19
CA VAL A 151 -6.15 7.19 10.13
C VAL A 151 -5.41 5.87 10.18
N ILE A 152 -6.15 4.79 9.99
CA ILE A 152 -5.60 3.47 9.72
C ILE A 152 -5.82 3.16 8.24
N THR A 153 -4.75 2.79 7.55
CA THR A 153 -4.86 2.23 6.21
C THR A 153 -4.51 0.75 6.22
N ALA A 154 -5.11 -0.02 5.32
CA ALA A 154 -4.77 -1.43 5.18
C ALA A 154 -5.11 -1.94 3.77
N ARG A 155 -4.25 -2.80 3.24
CA ARG A 155 -4.44 -3.49 1.97
C ARG A 155 -4.31 -5.00 2.16
N ALA A 156 -5.17 -5.77 1.46
CA ALA A 156 -5.17 -7.23 1.52
C ALA A 156 -5.33 -7.82 2.95
N VAL A 157 -5.93 -7.05 3.86
CA VAL A 157 -6.37 -7.52 5.16
C VAL A 157 -7.68 -8.31 4.99
N ALA A 158 -8.09 -9.05 5.99
CA ALA A 158 -9.28 -9.90 6.00
C ALA A 158 -10.54 -9.25 5.35
N PRO A 159 -11.57 -10.02 4.96
CA PRO A 159 -12.88 -9.48 4.62
C PRO A 159 -13.40 -8.51 5.67
N LEU A 160 -14.27 -7.56 5.29
CA LEU A 160 -14.77 -6.50 6.19
C LEU A 160 -15.34 -7.02 7.50
N SER A 161 -16.11 -8.10 7.45
CA SER A 161 -16.69 -8.72 8.63
C SER A 161 -15.65 -9.12 9.70
N ARG A 162 -14.45 -9.45 9.27
CA ARG A 162 -13.30 -9.77 10.15
C ARG A 162 -12.37 -8.58 10.41
N ALA A 163 -12.27 -7.64 9.46
CA ALA A 163 -11.41 -6.45 9.60
C ALA A 163 -12.00 -5.46 10.63
N ILE A 164 -13.32 -5.25 10.63
CA ILE A 164 -13.98 -4.32 11.54
C ILE A 164 -13.65 -4.60 13.02
N PRO A 165 -13.76 -5.83 13.55
CA PRO A 165 -13.41 -6.12 14.93
C PRO A 165 -11.95 -5.77 15.29
N LEU A 166 -11.00 -5.95 14.35
CA LEU A 166 -9.58 -5.63 14.57
C LEU A 166 -9.36 -4.13 14.81
N PHE A 167 -10.11 -3.28 14.10
CA PHE A 167 -9.96 -1.83 14.16
C PHE A 167 -10.95 -1.14 15.11
N ALA A 168 -11.93 -1.89 15.65
CA ALA A 168 -12.95 -1.35 16.55
C ALA A 168 -12.41 -0.58 17.77
N PRO A 169 -11.29 -0.96 18.43
CA PRO A 169 -10.71 -0.15 19.50
C PRO A 169 -10.29 1.25 19.05
N ALA A 170 -9.65 1.36 17.88
CA ALA A 170 -9.22 2.64 17.33
C ALA A 170 -10.39 3.48 16.81
N LEU A 171 -11.37 2.85 16.13
CA LEU A 171 -12.61 3.51 15.70
C LEU A 171 -13.34 4.15 16.87
N ARG A 172 -13.43 3.49 18.04
CA ARG A 172 -14.03 4.07 19.26
C ARG A 172 -13.28 5.27 19.82
N LYS A 173 -12.01 5.43 19.46
CA LYS A 173 -11.16 6.58 19.82
C LYS A 173 -11.19 7.70 18.77
N GLY A 174 -12.03 7.57 17.74
CA GLY A 174 -12.21 8.57 16.69
C GLY A 174 -11.30 8.40 15.46
N ALA A 175 -10.51 7.32 15.38
CA ALA A 175 -9.75 7.03 14.17
C ALA A 175 -10.69 6.73 12.98
N ARG A 176 -10.25 7.08 11.77
CA ARG A 176 -10.86 6.61 10.51
C ARG A 176 -10.08 5.40 10.01
N VAL A 177 -10.76 4.49 9.32
CA VAL A 177 -10.10 3.35 8.66
C VAL A 177 -10.36 3.42 7.16
N LEU A 178 -9.33 3.38 6.36
CA LEU A 178 -9.38 3.39 4.89
C LEU A 178 -8.83 2.07 4.35
N LEU A 179 -9.72 1.23 3.83
CA LEU A 179 -9.40 -0.11 3.35
C LEU A 179 -9.36 -0.17 1.83
N TYR A 180 -8.24 -0.62 1.28
CA TYR A 180 -8.09 -0.90 -0.14
C TYR A 180 -8.72 -2.25 -0.47
N LYS A 181 -9.81 -2.24 -1.21
CA LYS A 181 -10.58 -3.42 -1.58
C LYS A 181 -10.67 -3.61 -3.09
N GLY A 182 -10.84 -4.87 -3.51
CA GLY A 182 -11.08 -5.24 -4.89
C GLY A 182 -12.54 -5.07 -5.30
N PRO A 183 -12.93 -5.60 -6.48
CA PRO A 183 -14.27 -5.43 -7.05
C PRO A 183 -15.38 -6.04 -6.18
N ASP A 184 -15.07 -7.01 -5.31
CA ASP A 184 -16.04 -7.68 -4.43
C ASP A 184 -16.43 -6.88 -3.17
N ALA A 185 -15.90 -5.66 -3.03
CA ALA A 185 -16.15 -4.80 -1.89
C ALA A 185 -17.63 -4.59 -1.55
N GLY A 186 -18.49 -4.54 -2.58
CA GLY A 186 -19.94 -4.41 -2.40
C GLY A 186 -20.54 -5.57 -1.61
N ASN A 187 -20.17 -6.80 -1.96
CA ASN A 187 -20.61 -8.01 -1.25
C ASN A 187 -20.06 -8.06 0.18
N GLU A 188 -18.80 -7.66 0.37
CA GLU A 188 -18.19 -7.56 1.70
C GLU A 188 -18.94 -6.55 2.60
N ILE A 189 -19.41 -5.41 2.06
CA ILE A 189 -20.22 -4.43 2.81
C ILE A 189 -21.57 -5.03 3.21
N ILE A 190 -22.25 -5.70 2.27
CA ILE A 190 -23.55 -6.34 2.55
C ILE A 190 -23.38 -7.39 3.65
N GLU A 191 -22.36 -8.22 3.56
CA GLU A 191 -22.06 -9.24 4.57
C GLU A 191 -21.73 -8.63 5.94
N ALA A 192 -20.88 -7.62 5.96
CA ALA A 192 -20.50 -6.95 7.20
C ALA A 192 -21.69 -6.29 7.91
N ARG A 193 -22.63 -5.72 7.17
CA ARG A 193 -23.87 -5.11 7.72
C ARG A 193 -24.86 -6.10 8.28
N ARG A 194 -24.77 -7.39 7.92
CA ARG A 194 -25.63 -8.45 8.48
C ARG A 194 -25.28 -8.77 9.95
N ASP A 195 -24.05 -8.50 10.38
CA ASP A 195 -23.67 -8.65 11.79
C ASP A 195 -24.14 -7.43 12.60
N PRO A 196 -25.08 -7.58 13.56
CA PRO A 196 -25.56 -6.47 14.37
C PRO A 196 -24.46 -5.74 15.15
N LYS A 197 -23.35 -6.43 15.45
CA LYS A 197 -22.18 -5.82 16.13
C LYS A 197 -21.52 -4.74 15.29
N ASN A 198 -21.70 -4.80 13.97
CA ASN A 198 -21.14 -3.83 13.02
C ASN A 198 -22.10 -2.66 12.75
N GLY A 199 -23.36 -2.73 13.19
CA GLY A 199 -24.38 -1.71 12.91
C GLY A 199 -24.08 -0.31 13.48
N ARG A 200 -23.12 -0.21 14.39
CA ARG A 200 -22.64 1.06 14.94
C ARG A 200 -21.65 1.81 14.04
N TRP A 201 -21.08 1.12 13.05
CA TRP A 201 -20.04 1.69 12.21
C TRP A 201 -20.62 2.21 10.91
N ASN A 202 -20.22 3.41 10.53
CA ASN A 202 -20.54 3.93 9.21
C ASN A 202 -19.57 3.30 8.21
N ILE A 203 -20.10 2.60 7.21
CA ILE A 203 -19.33 1.90 6.17
C ILE A 203 -19.68 2.53 4.83
N ARG A 204 -18.73 3.19 4.18
CA ARG A 204 -18.94 3.88 2.90
C ARG A 204 -17.84 3.54 1.91
N VAL A 205 -18.20 3.43 0.63
CA VAL A 205 -17.23 3.54 -0.47
C VAL A 205 -16.97 5.04 -0.68
N VAL A 206 -15.74 5.48 -0.53
CA VAL A 206 -15.36 6.90 -0.63
C VAL A 206 -14.55 7.23 -1.87
N PHE A 207 -13.99 6.22 -2.54
CA PHE A 207 -13.28 6.37 -3.81
C PHE A 207 -13.30 5.06 -4.59
N GLU A 208 -13.46 5.15 -5.91
CA GLU A 208 -13.40 4.01 -6.83
C GLU A 208 -12.51 4.36 -8.02
N TYR A 209 -11.70 3.41 -8.48
CA TYR A 209 -10.84 3.58 -9.63
C TYR A 209 -10.48 2.24 -10.28
N ASP A 210 -10.13 2.30 -11.56
CA ASP A 210 -9.61 1.15 -12.30
C ASP A 210 -8.10 1.25 -12.44
N LEU A 211 -7.42 0.13 -12.25
CA LEU A 211 -6.00 0.03 -12.52
C LEU A 211 -5.76 -0.13 -14.04
N PRO A 212 -4.71 0.53 -14.58
CA PRO A 212 -4.31 0.34 -15.98
C PRO A 212 -4.10 -1.14 -16.32
N ASP A 213 -4.03 -1.43 -17.63
CA ASP A 213 -3.75 -2.74 -18.17
C ASP A 213 -4.74 -3.82 -17.71
N SER A 214 -5.98 -3.42 -17.42
CA SER A 214 -7.04 -4.32 -16.93
C SER A 214 -6.65 -5.09 -15.66
N LEU A 215 -5.79 -4.50 -14.80
CA LEU A 215 -5.33 -5.11 -13.55
C LEU A 215 -6.34 -5.03 -12.41
N GLY A 216 -7.58 -4.70 -12.75
CA GLY A 216 -8.75 -4.75 -11.88
C GLY A 216 -9.16 -3.40 -11.32
N SER A 217 -10.39 -3.34 -10.80
CA SER A 217 -10.94 -2.18 -10.11
C SER A 217 -10.62 -2.18 -8.63
N ARG A 218 -10.65 -0.99 -8.03
CA ARG A 218 -10.43 -0.77 -6.60
C ARG A 218 -11.52 0.09 -6.01
N ARG A 219 -11.79 -0.17 -4.75
CA ARG A 219 -12.67 0.62 -3.90
C ARG A 219 -11.99 0.91 -2.58
N ILE A 220 -11.98 2.18 -2.19
CA ILE A 220 -11.56 2.56 -0.85
C ILE A 220 -12.81 2.60 0.02
N ILE A 221 -12.83 1.73 1.03
CA ILE A 221 -13.91 1.69 2.03
C ILE A 221 -13.45 2.46 3.26
N GLU A 222 -14.26 3.43 3.63
CA GLU A 222 -14.09 4.16 4.88
C GLU A 222 -14.96 3.55 5.97
N LEU A 223 -14.34 3.38 7.16
CA LEU A 223 -15.05 3.06 8.40
C LEU A 223 -14.86 4.22 9.38
N THR A 224 -15.97 4.65 10.00
CA THR A 224 -16.00 5.63 11.09
C THR A 224 -16.98 5.19 12.18
N ALA A 225 -16.87 5.82 13.37
CA ALA A 225 -17.82 5.64 14.46
C ALA A 225 -19.16 6.32 14.15
#